data_e821175ec89f203e4385e26b2344ee5b
#
_entry.id   e821175ec89f203e4385e26b2344ee5b
#
_cell.length_a   1.000
_cell.length_b   1.000
_cell.length_c   1.000
_cell.angle_alpha   90.00
_cell.angle_beta   90.00
_cell.angle_gamma   90.00
#
_symmetry.space_group_name_H-M   'P 1'
#
loop_
_entity.id
_entity.type
_entity.pdbx_description
1 polymer ?
#
loop_
_entity_poly.entity_id
_entity_poly.type
_entity_poly.pdbx_seq_one_letter_code
_entity_poly.pdbx_strand_id
1 'polypeptide(L)'
;MTTPSRRGAGLTGLGVFISFLMVVGLIGLGAYVLLQPAKPDAATTGDARPSKSDVVAAHQDDGAGGGALDLIEPLTAPPRLEAAATYTPKNGVIEIDISEYAGYAGLIVANGGLEPNPESIFTKQHGISVKLSLSEGENWSQLNNGKMAATATTVDVLAVMGRQFSVAVPVQISFSRGADGVVVQSGISKVNDLGGRIVVASQFTEAEFFLRYLAQEAGLDVVVMPDVSTAPPKDRIGLVFSEESDAAGDVFAMELRQPRPRLAGYVGWAPKTFEVVEASGGKARMLVTNKNLLVVADILVVNKGFAEANPKAVQGLVAGLMQANQLLRDDPTPHLALIAKSFSTKDSPWTVAKAKEELTRIHFSNLPENLAFFNGTIDAAGSFGSIYQSSLLAYGPLIQNPVDAERFVDTAALKAAEASGAFAAQKISIAPIKSGNASAIEGSPLLSKDIRFLFQPNSSELAESPENNKYYETIVRYLQVSPGSMVLLRGHVDNARVSEFRDQGGEALVRTMALKAVELSKARAASVRKALIERAKVDPKRIETVGRGWEEPSGADAEKNRRVEAQWFTLE
;
A
#
# COMPACT_ATOMS: atom_id res chain seq x y z
N MET A 1 -51.78 8.58 -42.96
CA MET A 1 -50.93 8.80 -41.78
C MET A 1 -49.50 8.60 -42.24
N THR A 2 -48.80 9.68 -42.51
CA THR A 2 -47.46 9.71 -43.09
C THR A 2 -46.43 9.99 -42.01
N THR A 3 -45.49 9.09 -41.84
CA THR A 3 -44.32 9.23 -40.94
C THR A 3 -43.27 10.20 -41.53
N PRO A 4 -42.68 11.11 -40.77
CA PRO A 4 -41.60 11.98 -41.28
C PRO A 4 -40.24 11.27 -41.22
N SER A 5 -39.55 11.31 -42.37
CA SER A 5 -38.17 10.83 -42.51
C SER A 5 -37.19 11.76 -41.79
N ARG A 6 -36.32 11.19 -40.96
CA ARG A 6 -35.15 11.91 -40.37
C ARG A 6 -34.10 12.09 -41.49
N ARG A 7 -33.83 13.33 -41.86
CA ARG A 7 -32.63 13.71 -42.63
C ARG A 7 -31.40 13.66 -41.74
N GLY A 8 -30.42 12.83 -42.11
CA GLY A 8 -29.10 12.82 -41.48
C GLY A 8 -28.37 14.15 -41.81
N ALA A 9 -27.81 14.80 -40.78
CA ALA A 9 -26.95 15.96 -40.95
C ALA A 9 -25.61 15.49 -41.54
N GLY A 10 -25.40 15.74 -42.83
CA GLY A 10 -24.12 15.57 -43.51
C GLY A 10 -23.14 16.67 -43.03
N LEU A 11 -21.87 16.30 -42.83
CA LEU A 11 -20.79 17.22 -42.55
C LEU A 11 -20.72 18.29 -43.67
N THR A 12 -20.57 19.57 -43.28
CA THR A 12 -20.37 20.66 -44.22
C THR A 12 -19.02 20.50 -44.93
N GLY A 13 -18.90 20.98 -46.20
CA GLY A 13 -17.67 20.88 -46.97
C GLY A 13 -16.42 21.39 -46.23
N LEU A 14 -16.58 22.37 -45.35
CA LEU A 14 -15.52 22.88 -44.48
C LEU A 14 -15.12 21.82 -43.41
N GLY A 15 -16.07 21.10 -42.82
CA GLY A 15 -15.81 20.04 -41.86
C GLY A 15 -15.04 18.87 -42.46
N VAL A 16 -15.37 18.48 -43.69
CA VAL A 16 -14.65 17.44 -44.45
C VAL A 16 -13.20 17.90 -44.75
N PHE A 17 -13.01 19.15 -45.15
CA PHE A 17 -11.70 19.72 -45.45
C PHE A 17 -10.79 19.79 -44.20
N ILE A 18 -11.31 20.20 -43.07
CA ILE A 18 -10.56 20.22 -41.76
C ILE A 18 -10.19 18.79 -41.32
N SER A 19 -11.11 17.84 -41.43
CA SER A 19 -10.85 16.44 -41.12
C SER A 19 -9.76 15.84 -42.02
N PHE A 20 -9.78 16.18 -43.30
CA PHE A 20 -8.74 15.74 -44.25
C PHE A 20 -7.37 16.32 -43.90
N LEU A 21 -7.28 17.61 -43.54
CA LEU A 21 -6.02 18.22 -43.12
C LEU A 21 -5.47 17.61 -41.84
N MET A 22 -6.33 17.26 -40.84
CA MET A 22 -5.89 16.57 -39.64
C MET A 22 -5.32 15.16 -39.94
N VAL A 23 -5.97 14.40 -40.82
CA VAL A 23 -5.49 13.06 -41.21
C VAL A 23 -4.15 13.16 -41.94
N VAL A 24 -4.02 14.10 -42.87
CA VAL A 24 -2.75 14.32 -43.61
C VAL A 24 -1.63 14.78 -42.65
N GLY A 25 -1.95 15.65 -41.66
CA GLY A 25 -1.02 16.07 -40.65
C GLY A 25 -0.53 14.91 -39.74
N LEU A 26 -1.43 14.03 -39.32
CA LEU A 26 -1.07 12.84 -38.53
C LEU A 26 -0.24 11.82 -39.29
N ILE A 27 -0.56 11.63 -40.59
CA ILE A 27 0.24 10.75 -41.49
C ILE A 27 1.65 11.36 -41.70
N GLY A 28 1.74 12.68 -41.91
CA GLY A 28 3.01 13.37 -42.04
C GLY A 28 3.88 13.31 -40.79
N LEU A 29 3.27 13.43 -39.59
CA LEU A 29 3.97 13.29 -38.31
C LEU A 29 4.44 11.85 -38.08
N GLY A 30 3.60 10.86 -38.41
CA GLY A 30 3.94 9.44 -38.32
C GLY A 30 5.10 9.07 -39.25
N ALA A 31 5.09 9.57 -40.51
CA ALA A 31 6.17 9.35 -41.46
C ALA A 31 7.48 10.05 -41.01
N TYR A 32 7.40 11.26 -40.42
CA TYR A 32 8.54 11.97 -39.89
C TYR A 32 9.22 11.20 -38.74
N VAL A 33 8.45 10.62 -37.82
CA VAL A 33 8.97 9.80 -36.70
C VAL A 33 9.59 8.49 -37.22
N LEU A 34 9.00 7.88 -38.24
CA LEU A 34 9.53 6.62 -38.83
C LEU A 34 10.76 6.82 -39.70
N LEU A 35 10.99 8.03 -40.24
CA LEU A 35 12.12 8.34 -41.10
C LEU A 35 13.31 8.97 -40.36
N GLN A 36 13.24 9.16 -39.06
CA GLN A 36 14.42 9.56 -38.28
C GLN A 36 15.43 8.41 -38.26
N PRO A 37 16.72 8.68 -38.66
CA PRO A 37 17.75 7.65 -38.57
C PRO A 37 17.94 7.27 -37.11
N ALA A 38 17.88 5.95 -36.84
CA ALA A 38 18.17 5.40 -35.53
C ALA A 38 19.59 5.85 -35.12
N LYS A 39 19.71 6.43 -33.93
CA LYS A 39 21.05 6.66 -33.33
C LYS A 39 21.72 5.30 -33.19
N PRO A 40 23.01 5.18 -33.50
CA PRO A 40 23.72 3.93 -33.34
C PRO A 40 23.69 3.50 -31.88
N ASP A 41 23.20 2.30 -31.60
CA ASP A 41 23.26 1.66 -30.32
C ASP A 41 24.72 1.58 -29.86
N ALA A 42 25.00 2.24 -28.73
CA ALA A 42 26.24 1.98 -28.00
C ALA A 42 26.12 0.55 -27.45
N ALA A 43 27.05 -0.30 -27.81
CA ALA A 43 27.13 -1.68 -27.34
C ALA A 43 27.10 -1.71 -25.81
N THR A 44 26.02 -2.19 -25.24
CA THR A 44 25.87 -2.47 -23.82
C THR A 44 26.66 -3.73 -23.49
N THR A 45 27.83 -3.54 -22.95
CA THR A 45 28.48 -4.55 -22.09
C THR A 45 27.70 -4.66 -20.82
N GLY A 46 27.46 -5.92 -20.35
CA GLY A 46 26.53 -6.27 -19.29
C GLY A 46 26.66 -5.45 -18.02
N ASP A 47 25.53 -5.00 -17.53
CA ASP A 47 25.37 -4.33 -16.25
C ASP A 47 25.55 -5.30 -15.08
N ALA A 48 26.81 -5.34 -14.59
CA ALA A 48 27.03 -5.63 -13.18
C ALA A 48 26.86 -4.29 -12.45
N ARG A 49 25.92 -4.22 -11.48
CA ARG A 49 25.84 -3.07 -10.57
C ARG A 49 27.22 -2.83 -9.95
N PRO A 50 27.72 -1.60 -9.87
CA PRO A 50 28.98 -1.32 -9.20
C PRO A 50 28.88 -1.70 -7.72
N SER A 51 29.91 -2.38 -7.20
CA SER A 51 30.00 -2.71 -5.78
C SER A 51 30.26 -1.45 -4.95
N LYS A 52 29.92 -1.49 -3.66
CA LYS A 52 30.16 -0.37 -2.70
C LYS A 52 31.57 0.24 -2.76
N SER A 53 32.58 -0.49 -3.24
CA SER A 53 33.96 -0.02 -3.36
C SER A 53 34.22 0.94 -4.54
N ASP A 54 33.34 0.94 -5.56
CA ASP A 54 33.55 1.72 -6.76
C ASP A 54 32.93 3.12 -6.71
N VAL A 55 31.98 3.34 -5.80
CA VAL A 55 31.24 4.61 -5.64
C VAL A 55 31.96 5.60 -4.72
N VAL A 56 32.83 5.12 -3.83
CA VAL A 56 33.52 5.97 -2.83
C VAL A 56 34.62 6.87 -3.42
N ALA A 57 35.05 6.64 -4.66
CA ALA A 57 36.19 7.36 -5.26
C ALA A 57 35.82 8.64 -6.05
N ALA A 58 34.56 9.01 -6.20
CA ALA A 58 34.13 10.08 -7.11
C ALA A 58 33.54 11.35 -6.47
N HIS A 59 33.53 11.49 -5.15
CA HIS A 59 33.02 12.73 -4.51
C HIS A 59 34.12 13.46 -3.79
N GLN A 60 34.72 14.46 -4.46
CA GLN A 60 35.47 15.55 -3.83
C GLN A 60 34.51 16.60 -3.29
N ASP A 61 34.72 16.89 -2.01
CA ASP A 61 34.06 17.84 -1.14
C ASP A 61 34.15 19.29 -1.68
N ASP A 62 33.02 19.89 -2.04
CA ASP A 62 32.87 21.33 -2.16
C ASP A 62 32.02 21.87 -1.03
N GLY A 63 32.71 22.47 -0.05
CA GLY A 63 32.18 22.92 1.21
C GLY A 63 31.00 23.89 1.14
N ALA A 64 29.81 23.36 1.43
CA ALA A 64 28.69 24.10 1.99
C ALA A 64 27.87 23.13 2.87
N GLY A 65 27.86 23.34 4.16
CA GLY A 65 27.43 22.48 5.27
C GLY A 65 26.10 21.77 5.15
N GLY A 66 26.08 20.64 4.47
CA GLY A 66 25.02 19.65 4.44
C GLY A 66 25.54 18.47 3.61
N GLY A 67 26.04 17.42 4.29
CA GLY A 67 26.51 16.21 3.60
C GLY A 67 25.48 15.70 2.60
N ALA A 68 25.93 15.22 1.43
CA ALA A 68 25.08 14.57 0.44
C ALA A 68 24.33 13.39 1.12
N LEU A 69 23.02 13.33 0.96
CA LEU A 69 22.24 12.20 1.43
C LEU A 69 22.52 10.99 0.52
N ASP A 70 22.53 9.81 1.10
CA ASP A 70 22.69 8.55 0.36
C ASP A 70 21.35 8.20 -0.33
N LEU A 71 21.09 8.92 -1.43
CA LEU A 71 19.90 8.76 -2.26
C LEU A 71 20.29 8.20 -3.62
N ILE A 72 19.45 7.33 -4.15
CA ILE A 72 19.59 6.79 -5.50
C ILE A 72 18.79 7.60 -6.52
N GLU A 73 19.24 7.60 -7.77
CA GLU A 73 18.46 8.16 -8.87
C GLU A 73 17.19 7.33 -9.08
N PRO A 74 15.98 7.96 -9.11
CA PRO A 74 14.74 7.25 -9.28
C PRO A 74 14.64 6.55 -10.63
N LEU A 75 14.20 5.31 -10.62
CA LEU A 75 13.83 4.59 -11.84
C LEU A 75 12.50 5.14 -12.37
N THR A 76 12.43 5.39 -13.66
CA THR A 76 11.22 5.88 -14.36
C THR A 76 10.28 4.77 -14.81
N ALA A 77 10.69 3.52 -14.66
CA ALA A 77 9.93 2.31 -14.97
C ALA A 77 10.43 1.14 -14.11
N PRO A 78 9.61 0.11 -13.91
CA PRO A 78 10.04 -1.10 -13.22
C PRO A 78 11.29 -1.71 -13.85
N PRO A 79 12.20 -2.32 -13.05
CA PRO A 79 13.42 -2.91 -13.56
C PRO A 79 13.11 -4.02 -14.58
N ARG A 80 13.94 -4.14 -15.59
CA ARG A 80 13.85 -5.25 -16.55
C ARG A 80 14.30 -6.53 -15.88
N LEU A 81 13.47 -7.57 -16.02
CA LEU A 81 13.83 -8.92 -15.59
C LEU A 81 14.54 -9.67 -16.72
N GLU A 82 15.46 -10.56 -16.35
CA GLU A 82 16.03 -11.53 -17.28
C GLU A 82 14.93 -12.43 -17.85
N ALA A 83 15.17 -13.02 -19.03
CA ALA A 83 14.19 -13.87 -19.69
C ALA A 83 13.75 -15.04 -18.80
N ALA A 84 12.46 -15.33 -18.83
CA ALA A 84 11.88 -16.41 -18.04
C ALA A 84 12.48 -17.78 -18.41
N ALA A 85 12.86 -18.56 -17.41
CA ALA A 85 13.31 -19.94 -17.57
C ALA A 85 12.81 -20.79 -16.39
N THR A 86 12.71 -22.10 -16.61
CA THR A 86 12.26 -23.06 -15.60
C THR A 86 13.38 -23.34 -14.59
N TYR A 87 13.07 -23.18 -13.30
CA TYR A 87 13.97 -23.64 -12.25
C TYR A 87 13.97 -25.16 -12.15
N THR A 88 15.14 -25.75 -11.99
CA THR A 88 15.34 -27.19 -11.73
C THR A 88 16.12 -27.37 -10.43
N PRO A 89 15.57 -28.11 -9.43
CA PRO A 89 16.25 -28.34 -8.16
C PRO A 89 17.61 -29.03 -8.37
N LYS A 90 18.68 -28.47 -7.80
CA LYS A 90 20.00 -29.10 -7.78
C LYS A 90 20.06 -30.09 -6.61
N ASN A 91 20.43 -31.34 -6.90
CA ASN A 91 20.46 -32.42 -5.91
C ASN A 91 19.13 -32.62 -5.15
N GLY A 92 18.01 -32.29 -5.78
CA GLY A 92 16.70 -32.39 -5.16
C GLY A 92 16.38 -31.31 -4.11
N VAL A 93 17.22 -30.28 -3.96
CA VAL A 93 17.02 -29.17 -3.01
C VAL A 93 16.28 -28.03 -3.70
N ILE A 94 15.20 -27.58 -3.08
CA ILE A 94 14.41 -26.41 -3.50
C ILE A 94 14.96 -25.18 -2.80
N GLU A 95 15.47 -24.22 -3.58
CA GLU A 95 16.03 -22.97 -3.06
C GLU A 95 14.96 -21.89 -3.01
N ILE A 96 14.73 -21.32 -1.82
CA ILE A 96 13.76 -20.27 -1.56
C ILE A 96 14.47 -19.08 -0.91
N ASP A 97 14.23 -17.88 -1.42
CA ASP A 97 14.75 -16.64 -0.88
C ASP A 97 13.72 -15.94 0.03
N ILE A 98 14.18 -15.39 1.14
CA ILE A 98 13.37 -14.62 2.08
C ILE A 98 14.18 -13.42 2.58
N SER A 99 13.52 -12.35 2.98
CA SER A 99 14.16 -11.23 3.68
C SER A 99 14.17 -11.42 5.19
N GLU A 100 14.94 -10.59 5.91
CA GLU A 100 14.94 -10.52 7.38
C GLU A 100 13.65 -9.88 7.88
N TYR A 101 12.57 -10.66 7.86
CA TYR A 101 11.25 -10.21 8.24
C TYR A 101 10.46 -11.31 8.95
N ALA A 102 9.88 -10.99 10.11
CA ALA A 102 9.19 -11.96 10.98
C ALA A 102 8.00 -12.66 10.30
N GLY A 103 7.39 -12.03 9.28
CA GLY A 103 6.29 -12.62 8.50
C GLY A 103 6.66 -13.94 7.81
N TYR A 104 7.95 -14.17 7.56
CA TYR A 104 8.44 -15.39 6.92
C TYR A 104 8.86 -16.48 7.90
N ALA A 105 8.66 -16.28 9.20
CA ALA A 105 9.01 -17.26 10.24
C ALA A 105 8.34 -18.63 10.04
N GLY A 106 7.16 -18.67 9.41
CA GLY A 106 6.49 -19.94 9.05
C GLY A 106 7.33 -20.83 8.17
N LEU A 107 8.06 -20.27 7.18
CA LEU A 107 8.97 -21.04 6.32
C LEU A 107 10.17 -21.58 7.12
N ILE A 108 10.73 -20.77 8.03
CA ILE A 108 11.84 -21.16 8.91
C ILE A 108 11.42 -22.33 9.82
N VAL A 109 10.23 -22.23 10.43
CA VAL A 109 9.70 -23.30 11.30
C VAL A 109 9.40 -24.56 10.50
N ALA A 110 8.82 -24.44 9.31
CA ALA A 110 8.55 -25.57 8.43
C ALA A 110 9.83 -26.30 8.00
N ASN A 111 10.93 -25.56 7.78
CA ASN A 111 12.22 -26.10 7.38
C ASN A 111 13.12 -26.52 8.57
N GLY A 112 12.82 -26.05 9.79
CA GLY A 112 13.67 -26.25 10.96
C GLY A 112 14.98 -25.47 10.91
N GLY A 113 15.00 -24.32 10.25
CA GLY A 113 16.14 -23.43 10.05
C GLY A 113 16.34 -23.06 8.58
N LEU A 114 17.53 -22.54 8.23
CA LEU A 114 17.81 -22.08 6.87
C LEU A 114 18.30 -23.24 5.95
N GLU A 115 19.10 -24.16 6.48
CA GLU A 115 19.68 -25.25 5.71
C GLU A 115 18.72 -26.45 5.58
N PRO A 116 18.90 -27.31 4.56
CA PRO A 116 18.13 -28.54 4.42
C PRO A 116 18.19 -29.39 5.69
N ASN A 117 17.02 -29.75 6.22
CA ASN A 117 16.92 -30.46 7.49
C ASN A 117 16.04 -31.73 7.34
N PRO A 118 16.61 -32.97 7.53
CA PRO A 118 15.84 -34.20 7.42
C PRO A 118 14.74 -34.33 8.49
N GLU A 119 14.85 -33.60 9.60
CA GLU A 119 13.88 -33.61 10.68
C GLU A 119 12.76 -32.56 10.51
N SER A 120 12.84 -31.76 9.45
CA SER A 120 11.88 -30.70 9.16
C SER A 120 10.49 -31.20 8.79
N ILE A 121 9.47 -30.35 8.93
CA ILE A 121 8.11 -30.64 8.45
C ILE A 121 8.15 -30.91 6.93
N PHE A 122 8.88 -30.10 6.17
CA PHE A 122 9.01 -30.26 4.73
C PHE A 122 9.56 -31.62 4.35
N THR A 123 10.62 -32.10 5.02
CA THR A 123 11.24 -33.39 4.68
C THR A 123 10.43 -34.57 5.21
N LYS A 124 10.09 -34.57 6.50
CA LYS A 124 9.42 -35.74 7.14
C LYS A 124 8.01 -35.97 6.64
N GLN A 125 7.24 -34.92 6.41
CA GLN A 125 5.82 -35.07 6.09
C GLN A 125 5.54 -34.96 4.60
N HIS A 126 6.39 -34.22 3.85
CA HIS A 126 6.15 -33.92 2.45
C HIS A 126 7.25 -34.45 1.50
N GLY A 127 8.34 -35.00 2.04
CA GLY A 127 9.42 -35.57 1.23
C GLY A 127 10.18 -34.58 0.37
N ILE A 128 10.16 -33.26 0.74
CA ILE A 128 10.87 -32.20 0.02
C ILE A 128 12.03 -31.68 0.86
N SER A 129 13.16 -31.41 0.20
CA SER A 129 14.33 -30.79 0.82
C SER A 129 14.37 -29.32 0.43
N VAL A 130 14.40 -28.42 1.40
CA VAL A 130 14.35 -26.97 1.19
C VAL A 130 15.56 -26.31 1.80
N LYS A 131 16.13 -25.34 1.07
CA LYS A 131 17.13 -24.39 1.56
C LYS A 131 16.53 -23.00 1.51
N LEU A 132 16.61 -22.29 2.63
CA LEU A 132 16.24 -20.87 2.71
C LEU A 132 17.51 -20.01 2.68
N SER A 133 17.50 -18.94 1.90
CA SER A 133 18.53 -17.91 1.91
C SER A 133 17.93 -16.58 2.40
N LEU A 134 18.73 -15.82 3.14
CA LEU A 134 18.40 -14.46 3.51
C LEU A 134 19.03 -13.51 2.48
N SER A 135 18.23 -12.70 1.83
CA SER A 135 18.68 -11.65 0.93
C SER A 135 18.39 -10.27 1.53
N GLU A 136 19.33 -9.37 1.40
CA GLU A 136 19.14 -7.95 1.74
C GLU A 136 18.35 -7.20 0.67
N GLY A 137 18.31 -7.73 -0.55
CA GLY A 137 17.59 -7.13 -1.69
C GLY A 137 16.84 -8.17 -2.52
N GLU A 138 15.87 -7.73 -3.28
CA GLU A 138 14.96 -8.57 -4.05
C GLU A 138 15.60 -9.12 -5.32
N ASN A 139 15.59 -10.45 -5.47
CA ASN A 139 16.22 -11.19 -6.57
C ASN A 139 15.23 -11.60 -7.67
N TRP A 140 14.39 -10.69 -8.14
CA TRP A 140 13.33 -10.97 -9.13
C TRP A 140 13.83 -11.59 -10.43
N SER A 141 14.99 -11.12 -10.92
CA SER A 141 15.61 -11.70 -12.11
C SER A 141 16.05 -13.13 -11.89
N GLN A 142 16.57 -13.48 -10.72
CA GLN A 142 16.99 -14.85 -10.41
C GLN A 142 15.79 -15.80 -10.30
N LEU A 143 14.68 -15.32 -9.74
CA LEU A 143 13.44 -16.09 -9.72
C LEU A 143 12.90 -16.28 -11.14
N ASN A 144 12.87 -15.21 -11.95
CA ASN A 144 12.32 -15.26 -13.30
C ASN A 144 13.15 -16.15 -14.24
N ASN A 145 14.47 -16.06 -14.18
CA ASN A 145 15.39 -16.81 -15.06
C ASN A 145 15.67 -18.27 -14.60
N GLY A 146 14.99 -18.75 -13.56
CA GLY A 146 15.09 -20.13 -13.09
C GLY A 146 16.35 -20.45 -12.29
N LYS A 147 17.03 -19.47 -11.71
CA LYS A 147 18.12 -19.70 -10.75
C LYS A 147 17.62 -19.95 -9.31
N MET A 148 16.36 -19.63 -9.04
CA MET A 148 15.70 -19.78 -7.75
C MET A 148 14.29 -20.36 -7.92
N ALA A 149 13.85 -21.19 -6.98
CA ALA A 149 12.54 -21.85 -7.04
C ALA A 149 11.40 -20.91 -6.60
N ALA A 150 11.61 -20.16 -5.54
CA ALA A 150 10.59 -19.31 -4.94
C ALA A 150 11.21 -18.15 -4.15
N THR A 151 10.42 -17.12 -3.92
CA THR A 151 10.75 -15.97 -3.08
C THR A 151 9.53 -15.57 -2.27
N ALA A 152 9.72 -15.21 -1.01
CA ALA A 152 8.67 -14.57 -0.21
C ALA A 152 8.70 -13.06 -0.46
N THR A 153 7.51 -12.47 -0.71
CA THR A 153 7.34 -11.04 -1.00
C THR A 153 5.89 -10.63 -0.75
N THR A 154 5.49 -9.45 -1.25
CA THR A 154 4.16 -8.87 -1.11
C THR A 154 3.41 -8.78 -2.45
N VAL A 155 2.09 -8.65 -2.41
CA VAL A 155 1.23 -8.69 -3.62
C VAL A 155 1.52 -7.54 -4.58
N ASP A 156 1.90 -6.37 -4.08
CA ASP A 156 2.13 -5.16 -4.88
C ASP A 156 3.28 -5.33 -5.88
N VAL A 157 4.29 -6.12 -5.55
CA VAL A 157 5.42 -6.44 -6.44
C VAL A 157 4.95 -7.10 -7.74
N LEU A 158 3.89 -7.92 -7.69
CA LEU A 158 3.33 -8.55 -8.89
C LEU A 158 2.75 -7.51 -9.86
N ALA A 159 2.13 -6.45 -9.31
CA ALA A 159 1.61 -5.35 -10.11
C ALA A 159 2.75 -4.56 -10.78
N VAL A 160 3.84 -4.31 -10.05
CA VAL A 160 5.03 -3.63 -10.54
C VAL A 160 5.70 -4.43 -11.67
N MET A 161 5.97 -5.71 -11.45
CA MET A 161 6.68 -6.57 -12.41
C MET A 161 5.81 -6.97 -13.61
N GLY A 162 4.50 -7.08 -13.43
CA GLY A 162 3.51 -7.24 -14.47
C GLY A 162 3.78 -8.41 -15.43
N ARG A 163 3.71 -8.12 -16.74
CA ARG A 163 3.79 -9.14 -17.79
C ARG A 163 5.12 -9.88 -17.88
N GLN A 164 6.21 -9.24 -17.49
CA GLN A 164 7.55 -9.85 -17.57
C GLN A 164 7.79 -10.93 -16.51
N PHE A 165 6.95 -10.98 -15.45
CA PHE A 165 7.12 -11.89 -14.33
C PHE A 165 6.41 -13.22 -14.60
N SER A 166 7.19 -14.29 -14.78
CA SER A 166 6.70 -15.64 -15.06
C SER A 166 6.67 -16.49 -13.79
N VAL A 167 5.69 -16.20 -12.94
CA VAL A 167 5.54 -16.81 -11.62
C VAL A 167 4.12 -17.30 -11.36
N ALA A 168 3.96 -18.11 -10.31
CA ALA A 168 2.71 -18.53 -9.72
C ALA A 168 2.69 -18.19 -8.23
N VAL A 169 1.53 -17.85 -7.68
CA VAL A 169 1.31 -17.59 -6.26
C VAL A 169 0.40 -18.68 -5.69
N PRO A 170 0.96 -19.72 -5.06
CA PRO A 170 0.17 -20.83 -4.51
C PRO A 170 -0.39 -20.55 -3.12
N VAL A 171 0.15 -19.56 -2.37
CA VAL A 171 -0.19 -19.38 -0.97
C VAL A 171 0.11 -17.95 -0.49
N GLN A 172 -0.74 -17.45 0.38
CA GLN A 172 -0.46 -16.32 1.26
C GLN A 172 0.23 -16.83 2.52
N ILE A 173 1.37 -16.23 2.88
CA ILE A 173 2.13 -16.59 4.07
C ILE A 173 1.50 -15.94 5.30
N SER A 174 1.31 -14.62 5.26
CA SER A 174 0.84 -13.83 6.38
C SER A 174 0.24 -12.49 5.92
N PHE A 175 -0.34 -11.74 6.86
CA PHE A 175 -0.50 -10.31 6.75
C PHE A 175 0.47 -9.61 7.68
N SER A 176 1.14 -8.58 7.19
CA SER A 176 1.77 -7.60 8.05
C SER A 176 0.69 -6.83 8.83
N ARG A 177 0.83 -6.75 10.14
CA ARG A 177 -0.14 -6.11 11.05
C ARG A 177 0.56 -5.24 12.08
N GLY A 178 1.19 -4.19 11.60
CA GLY A 178 1.92 -3.22 12.40
C GLY A 178 3.43 -3.25 12.19
N ALA A 179 3.93 -4.06 11.25
CA ALA A 179 5.33 -4.03 10.87
C ALA A 179 5.65 -2.87 9.93
N ASP A 180 4.80 -2.62 8.93
CA ASP A 180 5.00 -1.48 8.02
C ASP A 180 4.54 -0.19 8.68
N GLY A 181 5.31 0.89 8.49
CA GLY A 181 5.03 2.16 9.14
C GLY A 181 5.56 3.38 8.40
N VAL A 182 4.89 4.49 8.64
CA VAL A 182 5.33 5.83 8.22
C VAL A 182 5.85 6.56 9.45
N VAL A 183 7.15 6.79 9.50
CA VAL A 183 7.83 7.57 10.55
C VAL A 183 8.00 9.00 10.06
N VAL A 184 7.64 9.98 10.90
CA VAL A 184 7.66 11.39 10.53
C VAL A 184 8.31 12.24 11.60
N GLN A 185 8.67 13.48 11.23
CA GLN A 185 9.03 14.50 12.22
C GLN A 185 7.89 14.69 13.22
N SER A 186 8.20 14.88 14.50
CA SER A 186 7.21 14.93 15.59
C SER A 186 6.10 15.98 15.43
N GLY A 187 6.34 17.04 14.67
CA GLY A 187 5.34 18.08 14.36
C GLY A 187 4.30 17.71 13.30
N ILE A 188 4.40 16.53 12.66
CA ILE A 188 3.45 16.04 11.66
C ILE A 188 2.44 15.15 12.35
N SER A 189 1.14 15.43 12.19
CA SER A 189 0.06 14.76 12.93
C SER A 189 -0.80 13.82 12.10
N LYS A 190 -0.92 14.05 10.80
CA LYS A 190 -1.74 13.26 9.86
C LYS A 190 -1.09 13.19 8.49
N VAL A 191 -1.53 12.25 7.64
CA VAL A 191 -1.00 12.05 6.28
C VAL A 191 -1.14 13.33 5.42
N ASN A 192 -2.23 14.08 5.59
CA ASN A 192 -2.43 15.34 4.84
C ASN A 192 -1.34 16.40 5.11
N ASP A 193 -0.71 16.36 6.29
CA ASP A 193 0.39 17.29 6.65
C ASP A 193 1.68 17.01 5.87
N LEU A 194 1.76 15.88 5.15
CA LEU A 194 2.86 15.55 4.24
C LEU A 194 2.77 16.31 2.90
N GLY A 195 1.66 16.92 2.58
CA GLY A 195 1.51 17.75 1.37
C GLY A 195 2.54 18.90 1.32
N GLY A 196 3.31 18.99 0.24
CA GLY A 196 4.41 19.94 0.08
C GLY A 196 5.71 19.54 0.78
N ARG A 197 5.83 18.28 1.23
CA ARG A 197 6.99 17.76 1.96
C ARG A 197 7.58 16.54 1.28
N ILE A 198 8.81 16.18 1.64
CA ILE A 198 9.56 15.08 1.05
C ILE A 198 9.67 13.94 2.06
N VAL A 199 9.44 12.72 1.58
CA VAL A 199 9.56 11.47 2.31
C VAL A 199 10.57 10.57 1.59
N VAL A 200 11.35 9.78 2.30
CA VAL A 200 12.28 8.79 1.74
C VAL A 200 11.74 7.37 1.95
N ALA A 201 11.92 6.51 0.95
CA ALA A 201 11.59 5.09 0.98
C ALA A 201 12.52 4.29 0.06
N SER A 202 12.40 2.98 0.02
CA SER A 202 12.94 2.13 -1.06
C SER A 202 11.95 2.04 -2.22
N GLN A 203 12.46 2.02 -3.46
CA GLN A 203 11.61 2.07 -4.65
C GLN A 203 11.05 0.68 -5.03
N PHE A 204 9.79 0.64 -5.46
CA PHE A 204 9.06 -0.57 -5.89
C PHE A 204 8.92 -1.64 -4.82
N THR A 205 8.91 -1.23 -3.56
CA THR A 205 8.64 -2.08 -2.40
C THR A 205 7.27 -1.77 -1.79
N GLU A 206 6.82 -2.62 -0.87
CA GLU A 206 5.60 -2.39 -0.08
C GLU A 206 5.65 -1.06 0.70
N ALA A 207 6.83 -0.56 1.07
CA ALA A 207 6.98 0.75 1.71
C ALA A 207 6.52 1.89 0.78
N GLU A 208 6.97 1.89 -0.48
CA GLU A 208 6.49 2.85 -1.48
C GLU A 208 4.99 2.67 -1.74
N PHE A 209 4.53 1.43 -1.92
CA PHE A 209 3.11 1.14 -2.12
C PHE A 209 2.26 1.66 -0.96
N PHE A 210 2.67 1.40 0.28
CA PHE A 210 1.94 1.83 1.47
C PHE A 210 1.80 3.35 1.55
N LEU A 211 2.88 4.10 1.27
CA LEU A 211 2.82 5.57 1.21
C LEU A 211 1.88 6.06 0.10
N ARG A 212 2.00 5.51 -1.11
CA ARG A 212 1.15 5.90 -2.24
C ARG A 212 -0.32 5.61 -1.97
N TYR A 213 -0.61 4.46 -1.36
CA TYR A 213 -1.94 4.08 -0.92
C TYR A 213 -2.52 5.10 0.07
N LEU A 214 -1.78 5.43 1.13
CA LEU A 214 -2.20 6.42 2.12
C LEU A 214 -2.37 7.82 1.53
N ALA A 215 -1.46 8.24 0.66
CA ALA A 215 -1.53 9.52 -0.03
C ALA A 215 -2.81 9.62 -0.89
N GLN A 216 -3.09 8.59 -1.70
CA GLN A 216 -4.30 8.53 -2.53
C GLN A 216 -5.58 8.62 -1.67
N GLU A 217 -5.62 7.90 -0.54
CA GLU A 217 -6.75 7.95 0.38
C GLU A 217 -6.88 9.34 1.05
N ALA A 218 -5.77 10.02 1.31
CA ALA A 218 -5.75 11.40 1.81
C ALA A 218 -6.07 12.47 0.75
N GLY A 219 -6.18 12.08 -0.52
CA GLY A 219 -6.41 13.00 -1.65
C GLY A 219 -5.16 13.78 -2.05
N LEU A 220 -3.97 13.21 -1.80
CA LEU A 220 -2.68 13.74 -2.21
C LEU A 220 -2.11 12.89 -3.35
N ASP A 221 -1.43 13.53 -4.29
CA ASP A 221 -0.61 12.85 -5.28
C ASP A 221 0.81 12.62 -4.72
N VAL A 222 1.50 11.59 -5.23
CA VAL A 222 2.92 11.37 -4.97
C VAL A 222 3.71 11.73 -6.22
N VAL A 223 4.72 12.56 -6.06
CA VAL A 223 5.66 12.95 -7.12
C VAL A 223 7.06 12.46 -6.76
N VAL A 224 7.66 11.69 -7.67
CA VAL A 224 9.05 11.25 -7.53
C VAL A 224 9.98 12.42 -7.79
N MET A 225 10.96 12.60 -6.92
CA MET A 225 11.92 13.70 -6.98
C MET A 225 13.35 13.17 -7.09
N PRO A 226 14.23 13.83 -7.84
CA PRO A 226 15.61 13.37 -7.97
C PRO A 226 16.44 13.61 -6.70
N ASP A 227 16.05 14.63 -5.92
CA ASP A 227 16.74 15.04 -4.69
C ASP A 227 15.83 15.83 -3.75
N VAL A 228 16.39 16.35 -2.67
CA VAL A 228 15.69 17.13 -1.63
C VAL A 228 15.92 18.64 -1.75
N SER A 229 16.40 19.15 -2.88
CA SER A 229 16.78 20.55 -3.06
C SER A 229 15.57 21.48 -3.20
N THR A 230 14.45 20.96 -3.72
CA THR A 230 13.20 21.71 -3.96
C THR A 230 12.03 21.05 -3.26
N ALA A 231 11.10 21.85 -2.72
CA ALA A 231 9.87 21.32 -2.14
C ALA A 231 8.86 20.97 -3.24
N PRO A 232 8.09 19.88 -3.11
CA PRO A 232 7.00 19.56 -4.01
C PRO A 232 5.82 20.54 -3.84
N PRO A 233 4.86 20.60 -4.79
CA PRO A 233 3.61 21.32 -4.61
C PRO A 233 2.85 20.88 -3.36
N LYS A 234 2.04 21.78 -2.77
CA LYS A 234 1.34 21.53 -1.50
C LYS A 234 0.29 20.41 -1.55
N ASP A 235 -0.20 20.07 -2.71
CA ASP A 235 -1.13 18.99 -2.97
C ASP A 235 -0.44 17.64 -3.27
N ARG A 236 0.91 17.60 -3.15
CA ARG A 236 1.71 16.42 -3.45
C ARG A 236 2.70 16.11 -2.33
N ILE A 237 2.99 14.83 -2.18
CA ILE A 237 4.11 14.33 -1.38
C ILE A 237 5.28 14.09 -2.32
N GLY A 238 6.43 14.71 -2.04
CA GLY A 238 7.69 14.40 -2.73
C GLY A 238 8.24 13.07 -2.22
N LEU A 239 8.67 12.19 -3.12
CA LEU A 239 9.26 10.91 -2.78
C LEU A 239 10.65 10.81 -3.38
N VAL A 240 11.63 10.57 -2.52
CA VAL A 240 13.03 10.25 -2.87
C VAL A 240 13.36 8.84 -2.42
N PHE A 241 14.39 8.24 -3.02
CA PHE A 241 14.68 6.84 -2.77
C PHE A 241 16.09 6.61 -2.24
N SER A 242 16.20 5.62 -1.36
CA SER A 242 17.45 4.94 -0.99
C SER A 242 17.45 3.52 -1.55
N GLU A 243 18.61 2.88 -1.57
CA GLU A 243 18.78 1.55 -2.17
C GLU A 243 17.90 0.50 -1.49
N GLU A 244 17.82 0.55 -0.15
CA GLU A 244 17.06 -0.39 0.69
C GLU A 244 16.25 0.35 1.76
N SER A 245 15.30 -0.33 2.39
CA SER A 245 14.44 0.25 3.41
C SER A 245 15.22 0.69 4.65
N ASP A 246 16.19 -0.09 5.10
CA ASP A 246 17.02 0.25 6.25
C ASP A 246 17.90 1.46 5.96
N ALA A 247 18.46 1.54 4.76
CA ALA A 247 19.19 2.73 4.29
C ALA A 247 18.31 3.98 4.28
N ALA A 248 17.04 3.87 3.85
CA ALA A 248 16.09 4.99 3.92
C ALA A 248 15.86 5.46 5.36
N GLY A 249 15.77 4.53 6.32
CA GLY A 249 15.67 4.83 7.74
C GLY A 249 16.91 5.57 8.27
N ASP A 250 18.12 5.16 7.85
CA ASP A 250 19.38 5.79 8.24
C ASP A 250 19.51 7.20 7.66
N VAL A 251 19.16 7.38 6.39
CA VAL A 251 19.10 8.70 5.74
C VAL A 251 18.16 9.64 6.49
N PHE A 252 16.97 9.20 6.86
CA PHE A 252 16.04 10.00 7.64
C PHE A 252 16.58 10.32 9.04
N ALA A 253 17.14 9.33 9.75
CA ALA A 253 17.72 9.51 11.08
C ALA A 253 18.91 10.49 11.07
N MET A 254 19.72 10.47 10.01
CA MET A 254 20.82 11.42 9.79
C MET A 254 20.29 12.83 9.54
N GLU A 255 19.28 12.98 8.71
CA GLU A 255 18.65 14.25 8.38
C GLU A 255 17.97 14.89 9.60
N LEU A 256 17.38 14.12 10.51
CA LEU A 256 16.80 14.59 11.77
C LEU A 256 17.81 15.29 12.72
N ARG A 257 19.11 15.06 12.51
CA ARG A 257 20.17 15.73 13.30
C ARG A 257 20.47 17.14 12.80
N GLN A 258 20.06 17.46 11.56
CA GLN A 258 20.27 18.76 10.97
C GLN A 258 19.40 19.84 11.65
N PRO A 259 19.85 21.10 11.71
CA PRO A 259 19.05 22.22 12.24
C PRO A 259 17.74 22.47 11.48
N ARG A 260 17.70 22.13 10.20
CA ARG A 260 16.53 22.25 9.31
C ARG A 260 16.42 20.99 8.46
N PRO A 261 15.80 19.95 8.98
CA PRO A 261 15.65 18.70 8.23
C PRO A 261 14.79 18.92 6.97
N ARG A 262 15.30 18.45 5.83
CA ARG A 262 14.63 18.53 4.52
C ARG A 262 13.62 17.38 4.34
N LEU A 263 13.88 16.21 4.95
CA LEU A 263 12.98 15.06 4.93
C LEU A 263 11.95 15.19 6.04
N ALA A 264 10.68 15.09 5.68
CA ALA A 264 9.55 15.10 6.62
C ALA A 264 9.29 13.73 7.26
N GLY A 265 9.67 12.67 6.57
CA GLY A 265 9.46 11.31 7.04
C GLY A 265 10.19 10.26 6.22
N TYR A 266 10.03 9.03 6.67
CA TYR A 266 10.54 7.82 6.05
C TYR A 266 9.47 6.72 6.14
N VAL A 267 9.44 5.84 5.15
CA VAL A 267 8.55 4.68 5.13
C VAL A 267 9.38 3.42 5.00
N GLY A 268 9.04 2.44 5.79
CA GLY A 268 9.70 1.14 5.83
C GLY A 268 8.99 0.20 6.79
N TRP A 269 9.68 -0.82 7.22
CA TRP A 269 9.13 -1.84 8.10
C TRP A 269 9.96 -2.04 9.38
N ALA A 270 9.37 -2.75 10.32
CA ALA A 270 10.01 -3.14 11.58
C ALA A 270 11.12 -4.18 11.34
N PRO A 271 12.21 -4.14 12.12
CA PRO A 271 12.35 -3.33 13.32
C PRO A 271 12.79 -1.87 13.08
N LYS A 272 13.34 -1.55 11.91
CA LYS A 272 14.00 -0.26 11.62
C LYS A 272 13.12 0.96 11.91
N THR A 273 11.83 0.91 11.57
CA THR A 273 10.91 2.03 11.82
C THR A 273 10.82 2.37 13.31
N PHE A 274 10.76 1.39 14.17
CA PHE A 274 10.70 1.58 15.62
C PHE A 274 12.06 2.03 16.20
N GLU A 275 13.16 1.46 15.71
CA GLU A 275 14.52 1.85 16.10
C GLU A 275 14.79 3.33 15.78
N VAL A 276 14.38 3.82 14.61
CA VAL A 276 14.51 5.23 14.21
C VAL A 276 13.71 6.14 15.14
N VAL A 277 12.48 5.76 15.50
CA VAL A 277 11.65 6.54 16.43
C VAL A 277 12.32 6.60 17.80
N GLU A 278 12.74 5.46 18.36
CA GLU A 278 13.37 5.37 19.66
C GLU A 278 14.68 6.18 19.72
N ALA A 279 15.54 6.00 18.72
CA ALA A 279 16.83 6.70 18.64
C ALA A 279 16.68 8.22 18.36
N SER A 280 15.52 8.69 17.93
CA SER A 280 15.29 10.10 17.57
C SER A 280 15.31 11.06 18.76
N GLY A 281 15.17 10.56 19.99
CA GLY A 281 15.03 11.40 21.18
C GLY A 281 13.79 12.31 21.15
N GLY A 282 12.68 11.84 20.55
CA GLY A 282 11.41 12.57 20.43
C GLY A 282 11.32 13.53 19.24
N LYS A 283 12.32 13.55 18.37
CA LYS A 283 12.27 14.35 17.13
C LYS A 283 11.43 13.68 16.03
N ALA A 284 11.26 12.36 16.09
CA ALA A 284 10.40 11.60 15.21
C ALA A 284 9.32 10.85 15.99
N ARG A 285 8.26 10.49 15.27
CA ARG A 285 7.17 9.66 15.78
C ARG A 285 6.69 8.71 14.70
N MET A 286 6.12 7.59 15.12
CA MET A 286 5.30 6.78 14.22
C MET A 286 4.02 7.57 13.89
N LEU A 287 3.77 7.87 12.62
CA LEU A 287 2.53 8.52 12.18
C LEU A 287 1.41 7.49 12.08
N VAL A 288 1.70 6.37 11.46
CA VAL A 288 0.77 5.26 11.23
C VAL A 288 1.55 3.98 10.97
N THR A 289 0.98 2.86 11.41
CA THR A 289 1.37 1.52 10.96
C THR A 289 0.24 0.88 10.16
N ASN A 290 0.52 -0.25 9.52
CA ASN A 290 -0.51 -1.05 8.86
C ASN A 290 -1.27 -2.00 9.80
N LYS A 291 -1.19 -1.81 11.11
CA LYS A 291 -1.76 -2.69 12.15
C LYS A 291 -3.22 -3.05 11.93
N ASN A 292 -4.02 -2.07 11.52
CA ASN A 292 -5.44 -2.24 11.24
C ASN A 292 -5.77 -2.18 9.73
N LEU A 293 -4.74 -2.16 8.86
CA LEU A 293 -4.86 -2.09 7.41
C LEU A 293 -4.42 -3.42 6.80
N LEU A 294 -5.33 -4.16 6.17
CA LEU A 294 -5.02 -5.42 5.49
C LEU A 294 -4.54 -5.17 4.05
N VAL A 295 -3.57 -4.27 3.87
CA VAL A 295 -3.08 -3.87 2.54
C VAL A 295 -1.70 -4.43 2.20
N VAL A 296 -0.95 -4.92 3.19
CA VAL A 296 0.33 -5.60 3.00
C VAL A 296 0.15 -7.08 3.30
N ALA A 297 0.10 -7.87 2.25
CA ALA A 297 -0.09 -9.32 2.31
C ALA A 297 1.14 -10.04 1.76
N ASP A 298 1.77 -10.82 2.63
CA ASP A 298 2.94 -11.62 2.32
C ASP A 298 2.54 -12.88 1.56
N ILE A 299 3.19 -13.14 0.46
CA ILE A 299 2.92 -14.26 -0.44
C ILE A 299 4.19 -15.04 -0.77
N LEU A 300 4.06 -16.32 -1.06
CA LEU A 300 5.11 -17.10 -1.68
C LEU A 300 4.94 -17.03 -3.19
N VAL A 301 5.94 -16.50 -3.87
CA VAL A 301 5.99 -16.41 -5.34
C VAL A 301 6.90 -17.50 -5.85
N VAL A 302 6.38 -18.36 -6.72
CA VAL A 302 7.09 -19.55 -7.21
C VAL A 302 7.37 -19.42 -8.70
N ASN A 303 8.58 -19.80 -9.14
CA ASN A 303 8.90 -19.89 -10.57
C ASN A 303 7.86 -20.76 -11.30
N LYS A 304 7.21 -20.19 -12.32
CA LYS A 304 6.06 -20.83 -12.96
C LYS A 304 6.41 -22.18 -13.59
N GLY A 305 7.54 -22.27 -14.28
CA GLY A 305 7.98 -23.54 -14.88
C GLY A 305 8.27 -24.60 -13.84
N PHE A 306 8.84 -24.22 -12.69
CA PHE A 306 9.02 -25.16 -11.56
C PHE A 306 7.69 -25.63 -10.99
N ALA A 307 6.74 -24.72 -10.77
CA ALA A 307 5.43 -25.08 -10.22
C ALA A 307 4.67 -26.05 -11.14
N GLU A 308 4.69 -25.81 -12.44
CA GLU A 308 4.07 -26.68 -13.46
C GLU A 308 4.74 -28.06 -13.54
N ALA A 309 6.09 -28.12 -13.44
CA ALA A 309 6.85 -29.36 -13.51
C ALA A 309 6.81 -30.17 -12.20
N ASN A 310 6.59 -29.52 -11.05
CA ASN A 310 6.70 -30.13 -9.72
C ASN A 310 5.49 -29.86 -8.82
N PRO A 311 4.24 -30.16 -9.26
CA PRO A 311 3.03 -29.79 -8.49
C PRO A 311 2.98 -30.43 -7.09
N LYS A 312 3.56 -31.63 -6.92
CA LYS A 312 3.65 -32.28 -5.60
C LYS A 312 4.59 -31.54 -4.65
N ALA A 313 5.70 -30.99 -5.16
CA ALA A 313 6.60 -30.19 -4.36
C ALA A 313 5.91 -28.89 -3.90
N VAL A 314 5.17 -28.21 -4.77
CA VAL A 314 4.38 -27.02 -4.42
C VAL A 314 3.31 -27.37 -3.38
N GLN A 315 2.62 -28.51 -3.52
CA GLN A 315 1.67 -28.99 -2.50
C GLN A 315 2.36 -29.20 -1.14
N GLY A 316 3.56 -29.79 -1.14
CA GLY A 316 4.36 -29.98 0.07
C GLY A 316 4.79 -28.66 0.71
N LEU A 317 5.21 -27.68 -0.08
CA LEU A 317 5.55 -26.34 0.40
C LEU A 317 4.34 -25.67 1.06
N VAL A 318 3.19 -25.68 0.40
CA VAL A 318 1.96 -25.06 0.92
C VAL A 318 1.48 -25.77 2.20
N ALA A 319 1.40 -27.10 2.19
CA ALA A 319 0.93 -27.86 3.36
C ALA A 319 1.88 -27.73 4.56
N GLY A 320 3.19 -27.80 4.35
CA GLY A 320 4.18 -27.62 5.40
C GLY A 320 4.18 -26.21 5.99
N LEU A 321 4.01 -25.19 5.14
CA LEU A 321 3.84 -23.79 5.59
C LEU A 321 2.57 -23.63 6.43
N MET A 322 1.43 -24.18 5.99
CA MET A 322 0.17 -24.10 6.75
C MET A 322 0.28 -24.77 8.12
N GLN A 323 1.02 -25.88 8.23
CA GLN A 323 1.29 -26.54 9.52
C GLN A 323 2.17 -25.65 10.42
N ALA A 324 3.25 -25.09 9.89
CA ALA A 324 4.13 -24.22 10.65
C ALA A 324 3.43 -22.93 11.10
N ASN A 325 2.64 -22.34 10.22
CA ASN A 325 1.80 -21.19 10.57
C ASN A 325 0.85 -21.52 11.73
N GLN A 326 0.24 -22.72 11.72
CA GLN A 326 -0.62 -23.13 12.83
C GLN A 326 0.16 -23.25 14.15
N LEU A 327 1.38 -23.81 14.13
CA LEU A 327 2.24 -23.87 15.32
C LEU A 327 2.55 -22.49 15.89
N LEU A 328 2.86 -21.52 15.01
CA LEU A 328 3.14 -20.13 15.43
C LEU A 328 1.89 -19.41 15.96
N ARG A 329 0.71 -19.74 15.44
CA ARG A 329 -0.57 -19.20 15.92
C ARG A 329 -0.97 -19.76 17.28
N ASP A 330 -0.72 -21.05 17.50
CA ASP A 330 -1.09 -21.72 18.76
C ASP A 330 -0.15 -21.31 19.90
N ASP A 331 1.17 -21.45 19.70
CA ASP A 331 2.20 -21.00 20.64
C ASP A 331 3.54 -20.79 19.92
N PRO A 332 3.98 -19.56 19.67
CA PRO A 332 5.28 -19.29 19.05
C PRO A 332 6.48 -19.60 19.97
N THR A 333 6.25 -19.73 21.28
CA THR A 333 7.34 -19.82 22.28
C THR A 333 8.37 -20.91 21.99
N PRO A 334 8.00 -22.13 21.59
CA PRO A 334 8.99 -23.20 21.29
C PRO A 334 9.89 -22.88 20.09
N HIS A 335 9.48 -21.97 19.23
CA HIS A 335 10.13 -21.66 17.96
C HIS A 335 10.98 -20.38 17.99
N LEU A 336 10.85 -19.55 19.05
CA LEU A 336 11.50 -18.23 19.13
C LEU A 336 13.02 -18.30 19.01
N ALA A 337 13.66 -19.29 19.64
CA ALA A 337 15.13 -19.45 19.56
C ALA A 337 15.60 -19.81 18.14
N LEU A 338 14.84 -20.66 17.44
CA LEU A 338 15.10 -21.00 16.04
C LEU A 338 14.96 -19.80 15.13
N ILE A 339 13.87 -19.05 15.29
CA ILE A 339 13.57 -17.84 14.51
C ILE A 339 14.65 -16.78 14.74
N ALA A 340 14.97 -16.49 16.01
CA ALA A 340 16.02 -15.53 16.35
C ALA A 340 17.37 -15.92 15.75
N LYS A 341 17.75 -17.19 15.83
CA LYS A 341 19.00 -17.70 15.24
C LYS A 341 19.00 -17.56 13.72
N SER A 342 17.87 -17.84 13.06
CA SER A 342 17.77 -17.86 11.61
C SER A 342 17.80 -16.47 10.99
N PHE A 343 17.15 -15.47 11.61
CA PHE A 343 17.17 -14.07 11.16
C PHE A 343 18.39 -13.28 11.63
N SER A 344 19.16 -13.80 12.60
CA SER A 344 20.30 -13.06 13.13
C SER A 344 21.42 -12.96 12.11
N THR A 345 21.77 -11.73 11.73
CA THR A 345 22.94 -11.40 10.94
C THR A 345 24.01 -10.75 11.83
N LYS A 346 25.19 -10.45 11.27
CA LYS A 346 26.25 -9.75 11.99
C LYS A 346 25.85 -8.30 12.31
N ASP A 347 25.13 -7.69 11.39
CA ASP A 347 24.76 -6.26 11.46
C ASP A 347 23.37 -6.07 12.12
N SER A 348 22.52 -7.11 12.13
CA SER A 348 21.20 -7.12 12.79
C SER A 348 21.06 -8.38 13.67
N PRO A 349 21.58 -8.36 14.91
CA PRO A 349 21.47 -9.49 15.81
C PRO A 349 20.04 -9.62 16.38
N TRP A 350 19.43 -10.80 16.22
CA TRP A 350 18.14 -11.11 16.81
C TRP A 350 18.29 -11.85 18.13
N THR A 351 17.56 -11.37 19.13
CA THR A 351 17.36 -12.08 20.41
C THR A 351 16.01 -12.80 20.41
N VAL A 352 15.83 -13.71 21.36
CA VAL A 352 14.52 -14.35 21.60
C VAL A 352 13.45 -13.32 21.93
N ALA A 353 13.82 -12.25 22.66
CA ALA A 353 12.91 -11.16 22.99
C ALA A 353 12.49 -10.38 21.73
N LYS A 354 13.46 -10.03 20.86
CA LYS A 354 13.18 -9.37 19.57
C LYS A 354 12.29 -10.25 18.69
N ALA A 355 12.59 -11.54 18.54
CA ALA A 355 11.76 -12.47 17.78
C ALA A 355 10.32 -12.51 18.31
N LYS A 356 10.14 -12.57 19.64
CA LYS A 356 8.80 -12.54 20.24
C LYS A 356 8.05 -11.25 19.95
N GLU A 357 8.72 -10.12 20.04
CA GLU A 357 8.12 -8.80 19.76
C GLU A 357 7.70 -8.69 18.30
N GLU A 358 8.61 -9.00 17.37
CA GLU A 358 8.33 -8.88 15.93
C GLU A 358 7.17 -9.78 15.48
N LEU A 359 7.05 -11.00 16.03
CA LEU A 359 5.92 -11.88 15.74
C LEU A 359 4.56 -11.31 16.16
N THR A 360 4.50 -10.37 17.10
CA THR A 360 3.23 -9.71 17.49
C THR A 360 2.66 -8.81 16.40
N ARG A 361 3.50 -8.44 15.42
CA ARG A 361 3.14 -7.58 14.28
C ARG A 361 2.72 -8.39 13.05
N ILE A 362 2.54 -9.68 13.20
CA ILE A 362 2.25 -10.61 12.08
C ILE A 362 0.96 -11.39 12.35
N HIS A 363 0.15 -11.54 11.32
CA HIS A 363 -0.95 -12.49 11.31
C HIS A 363 -0.64 -13.61 10.33
N PHE A 364 -0.18 -14.76 10.83
CA PHE A 364 0.09 -15.95 10.00
C PHE A 364 -1.21 -16.50 9.43
N SER A 365 -1.31 -16.59 8.12
CA SER A 365 -2.52 -17.06 7.43
C SER A 365 -2.68 -18.56 7.52
N ASN A 366 -3.90 -19.03 7.79
CA ASN A 366 -4.27 -20.42 7.78
C ASN A 366 -4.99 -20.81 6.47
N LEU A 367 -5.38 -22.07 6.32
CA LEU A 367 -6.00 -22.56 5.08
C LEU A 367 -7.32 -21.83 4.72
N PRO A 368 -8.35 -21.74 5.60
CA PRO A 368 -9.57 -21.02 5.25
C PRO A 368 -9.34 -19.52 4.97
N GLU A 369 -8.38 -18.87 5.63
CA GLU A 369 -7.99 -17.48 5.34
C GLU A 369 -7.35 -17.37 3.95
N ASN A 370 -6.49 -18.30 3.57
CA ASN A 370 -5.90 -18.39 2.23
C ASN A 370 -6.98 -18.54 1.14
N LEU A 371 -7.90 -19.48 1.31
CA LEU A 371 -8.99 -19.67 0.35
C LEU A 371 -9.84 -18.40 0.23
N ALA A 372 -10.17 -17.75 1.35
CA ALA A 372 -10.91 -16.51 1.38
C ALA A 372 -10.13 -15.33 0.77
N PHE A 373 -8.80 -15.29 0.93
CA PHE A 373 -7.91 -14.30 0.34
C PHE A 373 -7.92 -14.33 -1.19
N PHE A 374 -7.75 -15.51 -1.78
CA PHE A 374 -7.71 -15.65 -3.23
C PHE A 374 -9.09 -15.56 -3.90
N ASN A 375 -10.18 -15.91 -3.21
CA ASN A 375 -11.53 -15.81 -3.76
C ASN A 375 -12.25 -14.48 -3.45
N GLY A 376 -11.60 -13.56 -2.76
CA GLY A 376 -12.12 -12.23 -2.47
C GLY A 376 -13.13 -12.15 -1.32
N THR A 377 -13.22 -13.19 -0.46
CA THR A 377 -14.22 -13.25 0.63
C THR A 377 -13.67 -13.00 2.02
N ILE A 378 -12.34 -12.80 2.17
CA ILE A 378 -11.71 -12.54 3.46
C ILE A 378 -12.07 -11.17 4.01
N ASP A 379 -11.94 -10.19 3.17
CA ASP A 379 -12.35 -8.79 3.28
C ASP A 379 -12.26 -8.19 1.88
N ALA A 380 -13.15 -7.26 1.56
CA ALA A 380 -13.18 -6.66 0.23
C ALA A 380 -11.85 -5.97 -0.15
N ALA A 381 -11.14 -5.40 0.82
CA ALA A 381 -9.90 -4.68 0.57
C ALA A 381 -8.64 -5.52 0.79
N GLY A 382 -8.68 -6.49 1.70
CA GLY A 382 -7.55 -7.37 2.04
C GLY A 382 -7.44 -8.61 1.18
N SER A 383 -8.21 -8.75 0.09
CA SER A 383 -8.09 -9.87 -0.84
C SER A 383 -6.95 -9.68 -1.85
N PHE A 384 -6.45 -10.78 -2.42
CA PHE A 384 -5.39 -10.75 -3.43
C PHE A 384 -5.72 -9.78 -4.58
N GLY A 385 -6.89 -9.92 -5.17
CA GLY A 385 -7.32 -9.07 -6.29
C GLY A 385 -7.45 -7.59 -5.91
N SER A 386 -7.96 -7.30 -4.70
CA SER A 386 -8.12 -5.93 -4.24
C SER A 386 -6.79 -5.24 -3.94
N ILE A 387 -5.84 -5.93 -3.29
CA ILE A 387 -4.50 -5.40 -3.04
C ILE A 387 -3.77 -5.18 -4.37
N TYR A 388 -3.81 -6.16 -5.27
CA TYR A 388 -3.24 -6.04 -6.62
C TYR A 388 -3.80 -4.83 -7.38
N GLN A 389 -5.12 -4.66 -7.38
CA GLN A 389 -5.77 -3.52 -8.04
C GLN A 389 -5.41 -2.18 -7.38
N SER A 390 -5.32 -2.15 -6.04
CA SER A 390 -4.86 -0.96 -5.31
C SER A 390 -3.43 -0.59 -5.67
N SER A 391 -2.56 -1.58 -5.89
CA SER A 391 -1.17 -1.36 -6.32
C SER A 391 -1.12 -0.77 -7.74
N LEU A 392 -1.90 -1.31 -8.68
CA LEU A 392 -2.00 -0.74 -10.03
C LEU A 392 -2.44 0.73 -10.00
N LEU A 393 -3.39 1.08 -9.14
CA LEU A 393 -3.87 2.45 -8.99
C LEU A 393 -2.81 3.35 -8.33
N ALA A 394 -2.13 2.87 -7.29
CA ALA A 394 -1.14 3.61 -6.53
C ALA A 394 0.10 3.96 -7.35
N TYR A 395 0.59 3.03 -8.16
CA TYR A 395 1.73 3.25 -9.05
C TYR A 395 1.33 3.98 -10.35
N GLY A 396 0.09 3.81 -10.80
CA GLY A 396 -0.46 4.52 -11.97
C GLY A 396 0.41 4.44 -13.22
N PRO A 397 0.88 5.58 -13.77
CA PRO A 397 1.63 5.63 -15.02
C PRO A 397 2.99 4.93 -14.99
N LEU A 398 3.55 4.61 -13.82
CA LEU A 398 4.80 3.88 -13.69
C LEU A 398 4.65 2.43 -14.19
N ILE A 399 3.45 1.85 -14.06
CA ILE A 399 3.16 0.50 -14.55
C ILE A 399 2.73 0.56 -16.00
N GLN A 400 3.65 0.13 -16.86
CA GLN A 400 3.38 -0.01 -18.29
C GLN A 400 2.88 -1.44 -18.58
N ASN A 401 1.78 -1.61 -19.24
CA ASN A 401 1.20 -2.93 -19.59
C ASN A 401 0.78 -3.77 -18.37
N PRO A 402 -0.17 -3.32 -17.56
CA PRO A 402 -0.74 -4.12 -16.48
C PRO A 402 -1.34 -5.43 -17.04
N VAL A 403 -1.38 -6.45 -16.20
CA VAL A 403 -2.01 -7.73 -16.47
C VAL A 403 -3.06 -8.03 -15.40
N ASP A 404 -3.96 -8.97 -15.68
CA ASP A 404 -4.97 -9.38 -14.71
C ASP A 404 -4.32 -10.14 -13.55
N ALA A 405 -4.82 -9.95 -12.34
CA ALA A 405 -4.32 -10.58 -11.11
C ALA A 405 -4.36 -12.11 -11.19
N GLU A 406 -5.38 -12.65 -11.84
CA GLU A 406 -5.61 -14.09 -12.03
C GLU A 406 -4.46 -14.79 -12.76
N ARG A 407 -3.68 -14.05 -13.54
CA ARG A 407 -2.48 -14.58 -14.20
C ARG A 407 -1.49 -15.23 -13.25
N PHE A 408 -1.41 -14.74 -12.02
CA PHE A 408 -0.46 -15.17 -11.01
C PHE A 408 -1.03 -16.23 -10.06
N VAL A 409 -2.34 -16.32 -9.92
CA VAL A 409 -3.00 -17.16 -8.91
C VAL A 409 -2.96 -18.65 -9.31
N ASP A 410 -2.44 -19.50 -8.39
CA ASP A 410 -2.51 -20.95 -8.49
C ASP A 410 -2.97 -21.57 -7.15
N THR A 411 -4.26 -21.78 -7.01
CA THR A 411 -4.86 -22.34 -5.79
C THR A 411 -4.92 -23.86 -5.76
N ALA A 412 -4.29 -24.58 -6.70
CA ALA A 412 -4.37 -26.03 -6.78
C ALA A 412 -3.84 -26.72 -5.50
N ALA A 413 -2.72 -26.21 -4.94
CA ALA A 413 -2.15 -26.73 -3.70
C ALA A 413 -3.04 -26.49 -2.48
N LEU A 414 -3.70 -25.31 -2.38
CA LEU A 414 -4.66 -25.00 -1.31
C LEU A 414 -5.89 -25.90 -1.37
N LYS A 415 -6.44 -26.13 -2.57
CA LYS A 415 -7.56 -27.06 -2.77
C LYS A 415 -7.20 -28.51 -2.43
N ALA A 416 -5.97 -28.93 -2.73
CA ALA A 416 -5.47 -30.24 -2.33
C ALA A 416 -5.34 -30.35 -0.79
N ALA A 417 -4.86 -29.30 -0.12
CA ALA A 417 -4.80 -29.23 1.34
C ALA A 417 -6.20 -29.27 1.98
N GLU A 418 -7.18 -28.55 1.41
CA GLU A 418 -8.58 -28.60 1.84
C GLU A 418 -9.16 -30.01 1.69
N ALA A 419 -9.00 -30.62 0.53
CA ALA A 419 -9.49 -31.98 0.25
C ALA A 419 -8.86 -33.06 1.15
N SER A 420 -7.65 -32.84 1.68
CA SER A 420 -7.00 -33.77 2.63
C SER A 420 -7.70 -33.83 3.98
N GLY A 421 -8.48 -32.81 4.36
CA GLY A 421 -9.12 -32.68 5.66
C GLY A 421 -8.16 -32.39 6.82
N ALA A 422 -6.86 -32.30 6.59
CA ALA A 422 -5.86 -32.07 7.64
C ALA A 422 -6.03 -30.76 8.41
N PHE A 423 -6.68 -29.76 7.80
CA PHE A 423 -6.89 -28.43 8.34
C PHE A 423 -8.37 -28.11 8.64
N ALA A 424 -9.25 -29.12 8.71
CA ALA A 424 -10.70 -28.95 8.85
C ALA A 424 -11.12 -28.22 10.16
N ALA A 425 -10.27 -28.24 11.19
CA ALA A 425 -10.53 -27.54 12.46
C ALA A 425 -10.22 -26.02 12.39
N GLN A 426 -9.49 -25.57 11.39
CA GLN A 426 -9.11 -24.16 11.24
C GLN A 426 -10.32 -23.29 10.87
N LYS A 427 -10.31 -22.04 11.33
CA LYS A 427 -11.35 -21.04 11.03
C LYS A 427 -10.69 -19.71 10.70
N ILE A 428 -11.38 -18.89 9.94
CA ILE A 428 -10.99 -17.49 9.72
C ILE A 428 -11.07 -16.77 11.08
N SER A 429 -9.96 -16.17 11.50
CA SER A 429 -9.85 -15.49 12.79
C SER A 429 -9.14 -14.13 12.71
N ILE A 430 -9.18 -13.47 11.55
CA ILE A 430 -8.70 -12.11 11.41
C ILE A 430 -9.65 -11.20 12.20
N ALA A 431 -9.31 -10.99 13.48
CA ALA A 431 -10.06 -10.09 14.33
C ALA A 431 -9.54 -8.66 14.20
N PRO A 432 -10.44 -7.66 14.22
CA PRO A 432 -10.01 -6.27 14.36
C PRO A 432 -9.27 -6.12 15.68
N ILE A 433 -8.13 -5.41 15.67
CA ILE A 433 -7.43 -5.04 16.90
C ILE A 433 -8.27 -3.92 17.54
N LYS A 434 -8.97 -4.23 18.62
CA LYS A 434 -9.71 -3.24 19.38
C LYS A 434 -8.75 -2.48 20.28
N SER A 435 -8.59 -1.21 20.06
CA SER A 435 -7.92 -0.33 21.00
C SER A 435 -8.76 0.92 21.26
N GLY A 436 -8.95 1.24 22.55
CA GLY A 436 -9.23 2.57 23.04
C GLY A 436 -10.65 3.13 22.93
N ASN A 437 -10.94 4.06 23.84
CA ASN A 437 -12.22 4.75 23.99
C ASN A 437 -12.46 5.77 22.86
N ALA A 438 -13.67 5.76 22.33
CA ALA A 438 -14.17 6.66 21.27
C ALA A 438 -14.05 8.18 21.58
N SER A 439 -13.82 8.58 22.82
CA SER A 439 -13.78 9.99 23.23
C SER A 439 -12.51 10.77 22.87
N ALA A 440 -11.47 10.11 22.36
CA ALA A 440 -10.23 10.76 21.93
C ALA A 440 -10.18 11.03 20.40
N ILE A 441 -11.23 10.73 19.68
CA ILE A 441 -11.24 10.62 18.22
C ILE A 441 -11.04 11.97 17.51
N GLU A 442 -11.54 13.08 18.03
CA GLU A 442 -11.46 14.37 17.31
C GLU A 442 -10.03 14.96 17.17
N GLY A 443 -9.07 14.49 17.95
CA GLY A 443 -7.74 15.10 18.04
C GLY A 443 -6.69 14.60 17.06
N SER A 444 -6.84 13.40 16.50
CA SER A 444 -5.76 12.77 15.71
C SER A 444 -6.30 11.85 14.61
N PRO A 445 -6.94 12.40 13.56
CA PRO A 445 -7.33 11.58 12.41
C PRO A 445 -6.07 11.11 11.65
N LEU A 446 -6.09 9.89 11.15
CA LEU A 446 -5.05 9.40 10.22
C LEU A 446 -5.04 10.23 8.94
N LEU A 447 -6.21 10.45 8.38
CA LEU A 447 -6.40 11.29 7.21
C LEU A 447 -7.78 11.97 7.24
N SER A 448 -7.91 13.02 6.45
CA SER A 448 -9.14 13.78 6.28
C SER A 448 -9.43 13.94 4.79
N LYS A 449 -10.67 13.71 4.39
CA LYS A 449 -11.12 13.88 3.01
C LYS A 449 -12.40 14.67 2.96
N ASP A 450 -12.41 15.76 2.21
CA ASP A 450 -13.61 16.53 1.94
C ASP A 450 -14.55 15.71 1.04
N ILE A 451 -15.67 15.29 1.59
CA ILE A 451 -16.74 14.59 0.87
C ILE A 451 -17.94 15.51 0.79
N ARG A 452 -18.32 15.90 -0.42
CA ARG A 452 -19.40 16.86 -0.64
C ARG A 452 -20.68 16.16 -1.02
N PHE A 453 -21.34 15.57 -0.03
CA PHE A 453 -22.67 15.03 -0.27
C PHE A 453 -23.64 16.12 -0.74
N LEU A 454 -24.40 15.80 -1.77
CA LEU A 454 -25.45 16.65 -2.30
C LEU A 454 -26.73 16.47 -1.47
N PHE A 455 -27.32 17.58 -1.05
CA PHE A 455 -28.56 17.62 -0.28
C PHE A 455 -29.63 18.36 -1.08
N GLN A 456 -30.89 18.10 -0.77
CA GLN A 456 -31.99 18.92 -1.26
C GLN A 456 -31.80 20.37 -0.79
N PRO A 457 -32.23 21.38 -1.55
CA PRO A 457 -32.07 22.78 -1.18
C PRO A 457 -32.63 23.09 0.21
N ASN A 458 -31.83 23.76 1.05
CA ASN A 458 -32.17 24.13 2.43
C ASN A 458 -32.60 22.96 3.34
N SER A 459 -32.17 21.76 3.04
CA SER A 459 -32.53 20.53 3.74
C SER A 459 -31.31 19.75 4.20
N SER A 460 -31.51 18.80 5.11
CA SER A 460 -30.59 17.73 5.45
C SER A 460 -30.90 16.41 4.70
N GLU A 461 -31.91 16.42 3.82
CA GLU A 461 -32.27 15.27 3.00
C GLU A 461 -31.24 15.10 1.86
N LEU A 462 -30.68 13.90 1.75
CA LEU A 462 -29.72 13.58 0.72
C LEU A 462 -30.40 13.49 -0.65
N ALA A 463 -29.81 14.16 -1.63
CA ALA A 463 -30.22 14.02 -3.02
C ALA A 463 -29.80 12.63 -3.54
N GLU A 464 -30.66 12.01 -4.34
CA GLU A 464 -30.26 10.81 -5.09
C GLU A 464 -29.38 11.23 -6.27
N SER A 465 -28.09 10.87 -6.22
CA SER A 465 -27.14 11.20 -7.26
C SER A 465 -26.02 10.16 -7.37
N PRO A 466 -25.41 9.99 -8.57
CA PRO A 466 -24.24 9.14 -8.74
C PRO A 466 -23.06 9.57 -7.87
N GLU A 467 -22.88 10.87 -7.66
CA GLU A 467 -21.82 11.44 -6.83
C GLU A 467 -21.96 10.99 -5.36
N ASN A 468 -23.18 11.04 -4.81
CA ASN A 468 -23.43 10.58 -3.46
C ASN A 468 -23.14 9.08 -3.32
N ASN A 469 -23.46 8.27 -4.33
CA ASN A 469 -23.15 6.84 -4.32
C ASN A 469 -21.63 6.59 -4.28
N LYS A 470 -20.86 7.32 -5.08
CA LYS A 470 -19.39 7.24 -5.08
C LYS A 470 -18.80 7.62 -3.70
N TYR A 471 -19.40 8.58 -3.02
CA TYR A 471 -18.96 8.97 -1.68
C TYR A 471 -19.28 7.90 -0.63
N TYR A 472 -20.44 7.24 -0.73
CA TYR A 472 -20.73 6.09 0.13
C TYR A 472 -19.72 4.97 -0.08
N GLU A 473 -19.43 4.60 -1.33
CA GLU A 473 -18.43 3.59 -1.67
C GLU A 473 -17.04 3.93 -1.08
N THR A 474 -16.64 5.19 -1.15
CA THR A 474 -15.36 5.65 -0.56
C THR A 474 -15.32 5.43 0.94
N ILE A 475 -16.38 5.81 1.68
CA ILE A 475 -16.42 5.63 3.14
C ILE A 475 -16.51 4.13 3.50
N VAL A 476 -17.31 3.36 2.77
CA VAL A 476 -17.41 1.91 2.96
C VAL A 476 -16.05 1.25 2.77
N ARG A 477 -15.30 1.66 1.74
CA ARG A 477 -13.94 1.17 1.50
C ARG A 477 -13.00 1.46 2.68
N TYR A 478 -13.01 2.68 3.26
CA TYR A 478 -12.21 2.99 4.45
C TYR A 478 -12.49 2.03 5.61
N LEU A 479 -13.76 1.74 5.83
CA LEU A 479 -14.18 0.85 6.90
C LEU A 479 -13.91 -0.64 6.60
N GLN A 480 -13.83 -1.01 5.33
CA GLN A 480 -13.50 -2.38 4.90
C GLN A 480 -11.99 -2.65 4.96
N VAL A 481 -11.17 -1.69 4.51
CA VAL A 481 -9.70 -1.79 4.53
C VAL A 481 -9.16 -1.93 5.95
N SER A 482 -9.85 -1.34 6.91
CA SER A 482 -9.45 -1.35 8.31
C SER A 482 -10.60 -1.80 9.23
N PRO A 483 -10.71 -3.08 9.55
CA PRO A 483 -11.78 -3.59 10.41
C PRO A 483 -11.86 -2.92 11.79
N GLY A 484 -10.74 -2.39 12.31
CA GLY A 484 -10.68 -1.65 13.57
C GLY A 484 -10.88 -0.14 13.43
N SER A 485 -11.09 0.40 12.23
CA SER A 485 -11.21 1.83 12.01
C SER A 485 -12.60 2.40 12.27
N MET A 486 -12.63 3.72 12.46
CA MET A 486 -13.86 4.51 12.60
C MET A 486 -13.83 5.70 11.63
N VAL A 487 -15.00 6.22 11.30
CA VAL A 487 -15.16 7.45 10.51
C VAL A 487 -15.94 8.46 11.35
N LEU A 488 -15.40 9.67 11.46
CA LEU A 488 -16.11 10.83 11.97
C LEU A 488 -16.61 11.68 10.79
N LEU A 489 -17.91 11.84 10.69
CA LEU A 489 -18.56 12.69 9.71
C LEU A 489 -18.76 14.10 10.31
N ARG A 490 -18.03 15.09 9.80
CA ARG A 490 -18.09 16.47 10.25
C ARG A 490 -18.91 17.29 9.27
N GLY A 491 -20.08 17.74 9.67
CA GLY A 491 -20.94 18.58 8.86
C GLY A 491 -20.56 20.05 8.96
N HIS A 492 -20.59 20.76 7.83
CA HIS A 492 -20.30 22.19 7.73
C HIS A 492 -21.40 22.92 6.94
N VAL A 493 -21.55 24.19 7.24
CA VAL A 493 -22.45 25.13 6.55
C VAL A 493 -21.63 26.35 6.14
N ASP A 494 -22.01 27.03 5.07
CA ASP A 494 -21.35 28.25 4.64
C ASP A 494 -21.63 29.42 5.58
N ASN A 495 -20.71 30.38 5.58
CA ASN A 495 -20.80 31.61 6.39
C ASN A 495 -21.18 32.86 5.56
N ALA A 496 -21.64 32.71 4.32
CA ALA A 496 -21.84 33.79 3.37
C ALA A 496 -22.85 34.86 3.86
N ARG A 497 -23.80 34.46 4.72
CA ARG A 497 -24.85 35.35 5.21
C ARG A 497 -24.60 35.94 6.62
N VAL A 498 -23.44 35.72 7.21
CA VAL A 498 -23.16 36.17 8.59
C VAL A 498 -23.19 37.70 8.70
N SER A 499 -22.67 38.43 7.71
CA SER A 499 -22.73 39.90 7.65
C SER A 499 -24.18 40.39 7.58
N GLU A 500 -25.01 39.78 6.71
CA GLU A 500 -26.42 40.12 6.58
C GLU A 500 -27.17 39.93 7.92
N PHE A 501 -26.92 38.83 8.65
CA PHE A 501 -27.52 38.59 9.97
C PHE A 501 -27.08 39.65 11.00
N ARG A 502 -25.82 40.09 10.93
CA ARG A 502 -25.29 41.12 11.80
C ARG A 502 -25.97 42.48 11.53
N ASP A 503 -26.17 42.80 10.26
CA ASP A 503 -26.83 44.04 9.84
C ASP A 503 -28.32 44.07 10.22
N GLN A 504 -29.01 42.90 10.17
CA GLN A 504 -30.43 42.77 10.48
C GLN A 504 -30.77 42.75 11.96
N GLY A 505 -29.93 42.15 12.80
CA GLY A 505 -30.27 41.92 14.21
C GLY A 505 -29.06 41.85 15.16
N GLY A 506 -27.91 42.38 14.72
CA GLY A 506 -26.68 42.42 15.51
C GLY A 506 -26.15 41.05 15.91
N GLU A 507 -25.26 41.03 16.88
CA GLU A 507 -24.61 39.80 17.38
C GLU A 507 -25.59 38.83 18.03
N ALA A 508 -26.76 39.26 18.48
CA ALA A 508 -27.79 38.38 19.03
C ALA A 508 -28.40 37.51 17.94
N LEU A 509 -28.67 38.05 16.76
CA LEU A 509 -29.16 37.29 15.62
C LEU A 509 -28.08 36.36 15.07
N VAL A 510 -26.83 36.84 14.99
CA VAL A 510 -25.70 36.01 14.57
C VAL A 510 -25.57 34.77 15.45
N ARG A 511 -25.61 34.89 16.80
CA ARG A 511 -25.58 33.76 17.72
C ARG A 511 -26.73 32.79 17.51
N THR A 512 -27.95 33.31 17.30
CA THR A 512 -29.13 32.48 17.05
C THR A 512 -29.00 31.68 15.76
N MET A 513 -28.49 32.33 14.70
CA MET A 513 -28.31 31.67 13.41
C MET A 513 -27.11 30.72 13.42
N ALA A 514 -26.06 30.95 14.24
CA ALA A 514 -24.97 30.04 14.45
C ALA A 514 -25.44 28.69 15.05
N LEU A 515 -26.32 28.74 16.04
CA LEU A 515 -26.93 27.52 16.61
C LEU A 515 -27.72 26.73 15.55
N LYS A 516 -28.52 27.41 14.73
CA LYS A 516 -29.25 26.78 13.62
C LYS A 516 -28.31 26.17 12.57
N ALA A 517 -27.18 26.82 12.31
CA ALA A 517 -26.16 26.30 11.40
C ALA A 517 -25.50 25.03 11.97
N VAL A 518 -25.23 24.97 13.27
CA VAL A 518 -24.73 23.77 13.95
C VAL A 518 -25.78 22.64 13.87
N GLU A 519 -27.03 22.92 14.14
CA GLU A 519 -28.12 21.92 14.03
C GLU A 519 -28.26 21.38 12.62
N LEU A 520 -28.27 22.23 11.59
CA LEU A 520 -28.36 21.81 10.18
C LEU A 520 -27.14 20.97 9.77
N SER A 521 -25.95 21.40 10.14
CA SER A 521 -24.72 20.68 9.83
C SER A 521 -24.67 19.29 10.48
N LYS A 522 -25.13 19.18 11.73
CA LYS A 522 -25.28 17.92 12.45
C LYS A 522 -26.33 17.01 11.80
N ALA A 523 -27.47 17.56 11.39
CA ALA A 523 -28.53 16.83 10.70
C ALA A 523 -28.05 16.27 9.36
N ARG A 524 -27.24 17.01 8.60
CA ARG A 524 -26.62 16.54 7.35
C ARG A 524 -25.65 15.37 7.59
N ALA A 525 -24.74 15.49 8.56
CA ALA A 525 -23.85 14.40 8.94
C ALA A 525 -24.64 13.15 9.38
N ALA A 526 -25.71 13.33 10.15
CA ALA A 526 -26.58 12.24 10.59
C ALA A 526 -27.32 11.55 9.42
N SER A 527 -27.74 12.31 8.40
CA SER A 527 -28.37 11.74 7.19
C SER A 527 -27.39 10.86 6.41
N VAL A 528 -26.13 11.27 6.28
CA VAL A 528 -25.06 10.46 5.67
C VAL A 528 -24.85 9.18 6.49
N ARG A 529 -24.74 9.31 7.83
CA ARG A 529 -24.60 8.15 8.73
C ARG A 529 -25.74 7.15 8.58
N LYS A 530 -26.97 7.64 8.55
CA LYS A 530 -28.17 6.82 8.35
C LYS A 530 -28.09 6.04 7.04
N ALA A 531 -27.73 6.71 5.95
CA ALA A 531 -27.60 6.07 4.64
C ALA A 531 -26.50 4.99 4.61
N LEU A 532 -25.35 5.22 5.25
CA LEU A 532 -24.27 4.22 5.37
C LEU A 532 -24.74 2.97 6.15
N ILE A 533 -25.49 3.16 7.23
CA ILE A 533 -26.02 2.04 8.02
C ILE A 533 -27.10 1.26 7.23
N GLU A 534 -28.04 1.95 6.62
CA GLU A 534 -29.19 1.32 5.97
C GLU A 534 -28.85 0.69 4.62
N ARG A 535 -28.07 1.40 3.79
CA ARG A 535 -27.73 0.97 2.41
C ARG A 535 -26.50 0.08 2.37
N ALA A 536 -25.44 0.43 3.08
CA ALA A 536 -24.14 -0.26 3.04
C ALA A 536 -23.91 -1.20 4.24
N LYS A 537 -24.87 -1.33 5.16
CA LYS A 537 -24.82 -2.24 6.33
C LYS A 537 -23.59 -2.02 7.22
N VAL A 538 -23.09 -0.80 7.28
CA VAL A 538 -21.98 -0.43 8.15
C VAL A 538 -22.40 -0.50 9.61
N ASP A 539 -21.54 -1.04 10.49
CA ASP A 539 -21.80 -1.07 11.93
C ASP A 539 -21.97 0.37 12.46
N PRO A 540 -23.10 0.70 13.09
CA PRO A 540 -23.37 2.03 13.65
C PRO A 540 -22.31 2.54 14.63
N LYS A 541 -21.58 1.63 15.30
CA LYS A 541 -20.52 1.93 16.26
C LYS A 541 -19.24 2.45 15.61
N ARG A 542 -19.11 2.28 14.30
CA ARG A 542 -17.95 2.69 13.53
C ARG A 542 -18.10 4.05 12.85
N ILE A 543 -19.25 4.72 13.04
CA ILE A 543 -19.52 6.02 12.43
C ILE A 543 -20.00 6.99 13.49
N GLU A 544 -19.21 8.03 13.73
CA GLU A 544 -19.58 9.16 14.58
C GLU A 544 -19.96 10.39 13.74
N THR A 545 -20.69 11.32 14.33
CA THR A 545 -21.14 12.54 13.64
C THR A 545 -20.99 13.76 14.52
N VAL A 546 -20.55 14.88 13.94
CA VAL A 546 -20.49 16.17 14.61
C VAL A 546 -20.93 17.30 13.66
N GLY A 547 -21.64 18.28 14.17
CA GLY A 547 -21.98 19.51 13.45
C GLY A 547 -21.03 20.65 13.85
N ARG A 548 -20.38 21.29 12.87
CA ARG A 548 -19.44 22.41 13.07
C ARG A 548 -20.03 23.77 12.64
N GLY A 549 -21.27 23.77 12.15
CA GLY A 549 -21.86 25.00 11.66
C GLY A 549 -20.99 25.66 10.60
N TRP A 550 -20.73 26.93 10.74
CA TRP A 550 -19.88 27.74 9.85
C TRP A 550 -18.51 28.15 10.45
N GLU A 551 -18.12 27.55 11.59
CA GLU A 551 -16.93 27.96 12.35
C GLU A 551 -15.61 27.57 11.67
N GLU A 552 -15.64 26.56 10.79
CA GLU A 552 -14.46 26.03 10.11
C GLU A 552 -14.60 26.12 8.58
N PRO A 553 -14.51 27.30 7.98
CA PRO A 553 -14.57 27.43 6.53
C PRO A 553 -13.30 26.88 5.87
N SER A 554 -13.44 26.15 4.76
CA SER A 554 -12.31 25.63 3.96
C SER A 554 -11.79 26.67 2.94
N GLY A 555 -12.39 27.87 2.90
CA GLY A 555 -12.01 28.96 2.00
C GLY A 555 -13.12 29.99 1.82
N ALA A 556 -12.95 30.91 0.88
CA ALA A 556 -13.92 31.97 0.58
C ALA A 556 -15.15 31.48 -0.22
N ASP A 557 -15.08 30.27 -0.80
CA ASP A 557 -16.15 29.72 -1.62
C ASP A 557 -17.25 29.10 -0.74
N ALA A 558 -18.45 29.68 -0.78
CA ALA A 558 -19.60 29.20 -0.01
C ALA A 558 -20.00 27.76 -0.35
N GLU A 559 -19.84 27.33 -1.60
CA GLU A 559 -20.14 25.94 -1.99
C GLU A 559 -19.16 24.97 -1.37
N LYS A 560 -17.88 25.33 -1.30
CA LYS A 560 -16.85 24.51 -0.62
C LYS A 560 -17.09 24.39 0.87
N ASN A 561 -17.73 25.38 1.47
CA ASN A 561 -18.04 25.38 2.90
C ASN A 561 -19.31 24.56 3.23
N ARG A 562 -20.18 24.27 2.26
CA ARG A 562 -21.33 23.38 2.41
C ARG A 562 -20.93 21.92 2.17
N ARG A 563 -20.27 21.29 3.14
CA ARG A 563 -19.69 19.96 3.00
C ARG A 563 -19.96 19.06 4.21
N VAL A 564 -19.81 17.77 4.00
CA VAL A 564 -19.55 16.80 5.06
C VAL A 564 -18.13 16.27 4.84
N GLU A 565 -17.26 16.50 5.80
CA GLU A 565 -15.88 15.99 5.83
C GLU A 565 -15.88 14.61 6.47
N ALA A 566 -15.22 13.64 5.85
CA ALA A 566 -14.98 12.33 6.43
C ALA A 566 -13.55 12.24 6.96
N GLN A 567 -13.41 12.10 8.25
CA GLN A 567 -12.14 11.85 8.91
C GLN A 567 -12.04 10.38 9.26
N TRP A 568 -10.98 9.73 8.81
CA TRP A 568 -10.73 8.33 9.05
C TRP A 568 -9.71 8.13 10.17
N PHE A 569 -10.04 7.25 11.09
CA PHE A 569 -9.23 6.93 12.26
C PHE A 569 -8.91 5.44 12.26
N THR A 570 -7.64 5.09 12.38
CA THR A 570 -7.24 3.75 12.77
C THR A 570 -7.09 3.75 14.29
N LEU A 571 -7.75 2.84 14.96
CA LEU A 571 -7.58 2.65 16.40
C LEU A 571 -6.31 1.83 16.60
N GLU A 572 -5.18 2.47 16.86
CA GLU A 572 -3.92 1.82 17.21
C GLU A 572 -3.76 1.62 18.71
#